data_c9774149b7e75b18cfbada1709e81d47
#
_entry.id   c9774149b7e75b18cfbada1709e81d47
#
_cell.length_a   1.000
_cell.length_b   1.000
_cell.length_c   1.000
_cell.angle_alpha   90.00
_cell.angle_beta   90.00
_cell.angle_gamma   90.00
#
_symmetry.space_group_name_H-M   'P 1'
#
loop_
_entity.id
_entity.type
_entity.pdbx_description
1 polymer ?
#
loop_
_entity_poly.entity_id
_entity_poly.type
_entity_poly.pdbx_seq_one_letter_code
_entity_poly.pdbx_strand_id
1 'polypeptide(L)'
;QPATAEQPATAEQPAAAASAADGEVRIALRGLRGVVADKMSRSRREIPEATCWVDADATELLAARRAMNAAGGPDAPKISLLAVLARICTAALARFPELNARVDTEAREIVRLERLHLGFAAQTDRGLVVPVVRDAHTRGAESLSEELARLTGSARAGTLTPGELTGSTFTLNNYGVFGVDGSTPIINHPEAAMLGVGRIVPKPWVHEGELAVRHVTQLSLTFDHRVCDGGVAGGFLRYVADCVEQPAVLLRGI
;
A
#
# COMPACT_ATOMS: atom_id res chain seq x y z
N GLN A 1 -63.43 24.58 25.44
CA GLN A 1 -62.60 23.72 24.57
C GLN A 1 -61.46 23.18 25.40
N PRO A 2 -61.23 21.86 25.43
CA PRO A 2 -60.12 21.25 26.18
C PRO A 2 -58.85 21.18 25.35
N ALA A 3 -57.72 21.47 25.98
CA ALA A 3 -56.37 21.41 25.43
C ALA A 3 -55.97 19.93 25.18
N THR A 4 -55.44 19.71 23.98
CA THR A 4 -54.87 18.44 23.54
C THR A 4 -53.51 18.24 24.19
N ALA A 5 -53.34 17.17 24.96
CA ALA A 5 -52.07 16.79 25.54
C ALA A 5 -51.20 16.13 24.45
N GLU A 6 -50.01 16.69 24.23
CA GLU A 6 -48.95 16.04 23.44
C GLU A 6 -48.43 14.79 24.19
N GLN A 7 -48.42 13.66 23.50
CA GLN A 7 -47.77 12.46 23.93
C GLN A 7 -46.25 12.60 23.73
N PRO A 8 -45.42 12.17 24.70
CA PRO A 8 -43.97 12.16 24.54
C PRO A 8 -43.56 11.06 23.56
N ALA A 9 -42.65 11.44 22.64
CA ALA A 9 -42.04 10.53 21.69
C ALA A 9 -41.34 9.36 22.40
N THR A 10 -41.71 8.17 21.97
CA THR A 10 -41.12 6.90 22.45
C THR A 10 -39.66 6.89 22.07
N ALA A 11 -38.74 6.88 23.05
CA ALA A 11 -37.33 6.65 22.83
C ALA A 11 -37.12 5.25 22.22
N GLU A 12 -36.52 5.20 21.03
CA GLU A 12 -36.08 3.94 20.42
C GLU A 12 -35.11 3.24 21.38
N GLN A 13 -35.52 2.11 21.90
CA GLN A 13 -34.67 1.21 22.65
C GLN A 13 -33.56 0.68 21.71
N PRO A 14 -32.28 0.67 22.12
CA PRO A 14 -31.24 0.05 21.33
C PRO A 14 -31.55 -1.45 21.18
N ALA A 15 -31.53 -1.92 19.93
CA ALA A 15 -31.79 -3.31 19.61
C ALA A 15 -30.97 -4.24 20.53
N ALA A 16 -31.65 -5.13 21.24
CA ALA A 16 -31.05 -6.10 22.14
C ALA A 16 -29.98 -6.90 21.43
N ALA A 17 -28.75 -6.92 21.96
CA ALA A 17 -27.69 -7.78 21.49
C ALA A 17 -28.20 -9.23 21.53
N ALA A 18 -28.26 -9.88 20.35
CA ALA A 18 -28.64 -11.28 20.27
C ALA A 18 -27.70 -12.09 21.18
N SER A 19 -28.28 -12.92 22.07
CA SER A 19 -27.51 -13.75 22.99
C SER A 19 -26.61 -14.69 22.20
N ALA A 20 -25.31 -14.74 22.56
CA ALA A 20 -24.37 -15.67 21.94
C ALA A 20 -24.83 -17.11 22.22
N ALA A 21 -24.81 -17.95 21.19
CA ALA A 21 -24.98 -19.39 21.42
C ALA A 21 -23.79 -19.93 22.22
N ASP A 22 -23.96 -21.05 22.91
CA ASP A 22 -22.92 -21.62 23.76
C ASP A 22 -21.66 -21.89 22.95
N GLY A 23 -20.51 -21.30 23.34
CA GLY A 23 -19.21 -21.37 22.61
C GLY A 23 -18.97 -20.30 21.55
N GLU A 24 -19.89 -19.36 21.31
CA GLU A 24 -19.66 -18.23 20.39
C GLU A 24 -19.06 -17.03 21.12
N VAL A 25 -17.99 -16.44 20.51
CA VAL A 25 -17.46 -15.13 20.90
C VAL A 25 -17.85 -14.12 19.83
N ARG A 26 -18.72 -13.19 20.16
CA ARG A 26 -19.20 -12.13 19.24
C ARG A 26 -18.40 -10.85 19.42
N ILE A 27 -17.67 -10.43 18.37
CA ILE A 27 -16.88 -9.21 18.37
C ILE A 27 -17.54 -8.21 17.42
N ALA A 28 -18.05 -7.11 17.99
CA ALA A 28 -18.72 -6.08 17.21
C ALA A 28 -17.75 -5.32 16.30
N LEU A 29 -18.14 -5.13 15.03
CA LEU A 29 -17.43 -4.27 14.08
C LEU A 29 -17.84 -2.81 14.33
N ARG A 30 -17.15 -2.14 15.26
CA ARG A 30 -17.43 -0.74 15.65
C ARG A 30 -16.15 0.10 15.57
N GLY A 31 -16.30 1.43 15.52
CA GLY A 31 -15.17 2.37 15.42
C GLY A 31 -14.26 2.08 14.23
N LEU A 32 -12.96 2.13 14.41
CA LEU A 32 -11.97 1.91 13.34
C LEU A 32 -12.16 0.54 12.65
N ARG A 33 -12.43 -0.52 13.42
CA ARG A 33 -12.64 -1.86 12.84
C ARG A 33 -13.86 -1.90 11.92
N GLY A 34 -14.94 -1.21 12.28
CA GLY A 34 -16.14 -1.08 11.42
C GLY A 34 -15.80 -0.35 10.11
N VAL A 35 -15.14 0.81 10.20
CA VAL A 35 -14.74 1.59 9.03
C VAL A 35 -13.85 0.78 8.08
N VAL A 36 -12.89 0.02 8.63
CA VAL A 36 -12.01 -0.85 7.83
C VAL A 36 -12.81 -1.98 7.17
N ALA A 37 -13.72 -2.63 7.90
CA ALA A 37 -14.55 -3.71 7.37
C ALA A 37 -15.44 -3.22 6.22
N ASP A 38 -16.06 -2.05 6.36
CA ASP A 38 -16.90 -1.43 5.32
C ASP A 38 -16.06 -1.07 4.09
N LYS A 39 -14.88 -0.47 4.30
CA LYS A 39 -13.96 -0.11 3.22
C LYS A 39 -13.50 -1.34 2.43
N MET A 40 -13.09 -2.42 3.10
CA MET A 40 -12.66 -3.66 2.46
C MET A 40 -13.83 -4.33 1.70
N SER A 41 -15.00 -4.37 2.30
CA SER A 41 -16.20 -4.91 1.67
C SER A 41 -16.60 -4.09 0.44
N ARG A 42 -16.48 -2.77 0.51
CA ARG A 42 -16.74 -1.87 -0.62
C ARG A 42 -15.76 -2.10 -1.74
N SER A 43 -14.46 -2.15 -1.44
CA SER A 43 -13.41 -2.41 -2.42
C SER A 43 -13.70 -3.69 -3.21
N ARG A 44 -13.96 -4.80 -2.52
CA ARG A 44 -14.26 -6.09 -3.16
C ARG A 44 -15.52 -6.10 -4.03
N ARG A 45 -16.52 -5.29 -3.69
CA ARG A 45 -17.78 -5.20 -4.50
C ARG A 45 -17.61 -4.31 -5.72
N GLU A 46 -16.84 -3.22 -5.60
CA GLU A 46 -16.80 -2.17 -6.62
C GLU A 46 -15.63 -2.30 -7.59
N ILE A 47 -14.56 -2.98 -7.18
CA ILE A 47 -13.33 -3.11 -7.99
C ILE A 47 -13.21 -4.53 -8.54
N PRO A 48 -13.33 -4.73 -9.87
CA PRO A 48 -12.99 -6.00 -10.52
C PRO A 48 -11.47 -6.13 -10.61
N GLU A 49 -10.86 -6.58 -9.51
CA GLU A 49 -9.40 -6.65 -9.39
C GLU A 49 -8.81 -7.90 -10.03
N ALA A 50 -7.63 -7.74 -10.61
CA ALA A 50 -6.74 -8.82 -11.02
C ALA A 50 -5.38 -8.64 -10.34
N THR A 51 -4.64 -9.75 -10.16
CA THR A 51 -3.30 -9.72 -9.58
C THR A 51 -2.34 -10.48 -10.49
N CYS A 52 -1.19 -9.86 -10.76
CA CYS A 52 -0.03 -10.51 -11.37
C CYS A 52 1.20 -10.39 -10.45
N TRP A 53 2.18 -11.27 -10.61
CA TRP A 53 3.38 -11.29 -9.79
C TRP A 53 4.60 -11.72 -10.60
N VAL A 54 5.77 -11.37 -10.08
CA VAL A 54 7.07 -11.76 -10.61
C VAL A 54 8.06 -11.94 -9.47
N ASP A 55 8.93 -12.92 -9.57
CA ASP A 55 10.10 -13.04 -8.69
C ASP A 55 11.22 -12.12 -9.22
N ALA A 56 11.90 -11.43 -8.31
CA ALA A 56 12.98 -10.51 -8.64
C ALA A 56 14.18 -10.72 -7.72
N ASP A 57 15.38 -10.68 -8.30
CA ASP A 57 16.64 -10.72 -7.56
C ASP A 57 16.96 -9.35 -6.96
N ALA A 58 16.78 -9.19 -5.66
CA ALA A 58 17.00 -7.95 -4.92
C ALA A 58 18.43 -7.80 -4.39
N THR A 59 19.38 -8.65 -4.80
CA THR A 59 20.76 -8.62 -4.28
C THR A 59 21.42 -7.27 -4.53
N GLU A 60 21.31 -6.77 -5.76
CA GLU A 60 21.88 -5.48 -6.15
C GLU A 60 21.15 -4.29 -5.50
N LEU A 61 19.82 -4.39 -5.30
CA LEU A 61 19.07 -3.38 -4.54
C LEU A 61 19.60 -3.24 -3.11
N LEU A 62 19.84 -4.37 -2.43
CA LEU A 62 20.39 -4.37 -1.09
C LEU A 62 21.83 -3.84 -1.05
N ALA A 63 22.63 -4.15 -2.08
CA ALA A 63 24.00 -3.62 -2.23
C ALA A 63 23.98 -2.10 -2.46
N ALA A 64 23.16 -1.61 -3.38
CA ALA A 64 23.01 -0.19 -3.67
C ALA A 64 22.56 0.59 -2.43
N ARG A 65 21.57 0.09 -1.67
CA ARG A 65 21.15 0.70 -0.41
C ARG A 65 22.29 0.78 0.61
N ARG A 66 23.10 -0.28 0.76
CA ARG A 66 24.26 -0.26 1.65
C ARG A 66 25.28 0.79 1.22
N ALA A 67 25.55 0.87 -0.09
CA ALA A 67 26.49 1.85 -0.66
C ALA A 67 25.99 3.29 -0.43
N MET A 68 24.71 3.58 -0.68
CA MET A 68 24.13 4.90 -0.40
C MET A 68 24.28 5.28 1.09
N ASN A 69 23.99 4.35 1.99
CA ASN A 69 24.11 4.59 3.43
C ASN A 69 25.55 4.75 3.91
N ALA A 70 26.51 4.13 3.21
CA ALA A 70 27.94 4.31 3.50
C ALA A 70 28.45 5.67 2.99
N ALA A 71 27.99 6.10 1.82
CA ALA A 71 28.38 7.37 1.19
C ALA A 71 27.84 8.60 1.96
N GLY A 72 26.70 8.51 2.60
CA GLY A 72 26.08 9.60 3.36
C GLY A 72 26.82 9.99 4.66
N GLY A 73 27.79 9.17 5.11
CA GLY A 73 28.54 9.43 6.35
C GLY A 73 27.75 9.10 7.63
N PRO A 74 28.36 9.36 8.82
CA PRO A 74 27.82 8.95 10.11
C PRO A 74 26.55 9.71 10.52
N ASP A 75 26.42 10.96 10.15
CA ASP A 75 25.33 11.85 10.56
C ASP A 75 24.17 11.90 9.54
N ALA A 76 24.36 11.29 8.36
CA ALA A 76 23.31 11.29 7.33
C ALA A 76 22.14 10.38 7.72
N PRO A 77 20.89 10.76 7.38
CA PRO A 77 19.73 9.92 7.56
C PRO A 77 19.90 8.57 6.85
N LYS A 78 19.57 7.47 7.54
CA LYS A 78 19.67 6.14 6.95
C LYS A 78 18.53 5.91 5.96
N ILE A 79 18.87 5.62 4.72
CA ILE A 79 17.90 5.24 3.68
C ILE A 79 17.35 3.84 3.98
N SER A 80 16.05 3.76 4.21
CA SER A 80 15.37 2.51 4.47
C SER A 80 15.09 1.75 3.16
N LEU A 81 14.91 0.42 3.26
CA LEU A 81 14.51 -0.38 2.10
C LEU A 81 13.16 0.10 1.55
N LEU A 82 12.23 0.43 2.44
CA LEU A 82 10.91 0.92 2.05
C LEU A 82 11.00 2.24 1.25
N ALA A 83 11.95 3.12 1.59
CA ALA A 83 12.17 4.37 0.86
C ALA A 83 12.70 4.12 -0.56
N VAL A 84 13.61 3.15 -0.72
CA VAL A 84 14.10 2.78 -2.06
C VAL A 84 12.96 2.18 -2.89
N LEU A 85 12.17 1.28 -2.31
CA LEU A 85 10.98 0.71 -2.97
C LEU A 85 9.94 1.79 -3.31
N ALA A 86 9.72 2.75 -2.42
CA ALA A 86 8.84 3.89 -2.67
C ALA A 86 9.35 4.75 -3.85
N ARG A 87 10.67 4.98 -3.94
CA ARG A 87 11.26 5.71 -5.07
C ARG A 87 11.13 4.95 -6.39
N ILE A 88 11.30 3.63 -6.38
CA ILE A 88 11.04 2.77 -7.54
C ILE A 88 9.56 2.86 -7.95
N CYS A 89 8.66 2.75 -6.97
CA CYS A 89 7.22 2.83 -7.19
C CYS A 89 6.81 4.16 -7.83
N THR A 90 7.33 5.29 -7.33
CA THR A 90 7.04 6.62 -7.90
C THR A 90 7.56 6.76 -9.33
N ALA A 91 8.73 6.21 -9.63
CA ALA A 91 9.29 6.20 -10.98
C ALA A 91 8.46 5.34 -11.95
N ALA A 92 7.99 4.17 -11.46
CA ALA A 92 7.12 3.30 -12.24
C ALA A 92 5.77 3.97 -12.56
N LEU A 93 5.16 4.65 -11.57
CA LEU A 93 3.88 5.35 -11.77
C LEU A 93 3.99 6.56 -12.70
N ALA A 94 5.15 7.22 -12.75
CA ALA A 94 5.39 8.26 -13.76
C ALA A 94 5.41 7.69 -15.19
N ARG A 95 5.82 6.43 -15.34
CA ARG A 95 5.90 5.74 -16.65
C ARG A 95 4.58 5.05 -17.01
N PHE A 96 3.80 4.63 -16.02
CA PHE A 96 2.50 3.94 -16.16
C PHE A 96 1.41 4.70 -15.39
N PRO A 97 1.06 5.91 -15.81
CA PRO A 97 0.16 6.80 -15.07
C PRO A 97 -1.28 6.30 -15.00
N GLU A 98 -1.66 5.30 -15.79
CA GLU A 98 -2.97 4.63 -15.73
C GLU A 98 -3.24 4.02 -14.35
N LEU A 99 -2.19 3.54 -13.67
CA LEU A 99 -2.28 2.92 -12.35
C LEU A 99 -2.40 3.95 -11.22
N ASN A 100 -2.11 5.24 -11.48
CA ASN A 100 -2.36 6.34 -10.55
C ASN A 100 -3.71 6.99 -10.85
N ALA A 101 -4.79 6.22 -10.69
CA ALA A 101 -6.14 6.61 -11.08
C ALA A 101 -7.19 6.13 -10.07
N ARG A 102 -8.42 6.51 -10.32
CA ARG A 102 -9.63 5.95 -9.69
C ARG A 102 -10.74 5.86 -10.73
N VAL A 103 -11.70 4.99 -10.48
CA VAL A 103 -12.90 4.91 -11.32
C VAL A 103 -14.04 5.66 -10.64
N ASP A 104 -14.59 6.63 -11.34
CA ASP A 104 -15.86 7.25 -11.01
C ASP A 104 -16.98 6.40 -11.62
N THR A 105 -17.63 5.60 -10.78
CA THR A 105 -18.66 4.66 -11.24
C THR A 105 -19.96 5.36 -11.67
N GLU A 106 -20.26 6.49 -11.05
CA GLU A 106 -21.48 7.27 -11.37
C GLU A 106 -21.33 7.98 -12.72
N ALA A 107 -20.21 8.67 -12.92
CA ALA A 107 -19.88 9.31 -14.19
C ALA A 107 -19.44 8.29 -15.27
N ARG A 108 -19.11 7.06 -14.90
CA ARG A 108 -18.51 6.03 -15.77
C ARG A 108 -17.21 6.49 -16.41
N GLU A 109 -16.33 7.09 -15.62
CA GLU A 109 -15.08 7.68 -16.06
C GLU A 109 -13.89 7.14 -15.28
N ILE A 110 -12.74 7.04 -15.96
CA ILE A 110 -11.44 6.84 -15.32
C ILE A 110 -10.85 8.22 -15.04
N VAL A 111 -10.62 8.53 -13.78
CA VAL A 111 -10.01 9.78 -13.34
C VAL A 111 -8.53 9.53 -13.05
N ARG A 112 -7.65 9.93 -13.97
CA ARG A 112 -6.20 9.90 -13.77
C ARG A 112 -5.79 11.06 -12.86
N LEU A 113 -4.86 10.77 -11.94
CA LEU A 113 -4.40 11.73 -10.95
C LEU A 113 -2.97 12.18 -11.30
N GLU A 114 -2.77 13.50 -11.40
CA GLU A 114 -1.44 14.06 -11.70
C GLU A 114 -0.50 13.99 -10.48
N ARG A 115 -1.06 14.19 -9.27
CA ARG A 115 -0.30 14.08 -8.02
C ARG A 115 -0.25 12.64 -7.57
N LEU A 116 0.90 12.26 -7.04
CA LEU A 116 1.09 10.94 -6.48
C LEU A 116 1.23 11.06 -4.96
N HIS A 117 0.25 10.56 -4.25
CA HIS A 117 0.23 10.44 -2.80
C HIS A 117 0.34 8.96 -2.45
N LEU A 118 1.52 8.56 -1.94
CA LEU A 118 1.83 7.16 -1.71
C LEU A 118 1.37 6.73 -0.33
N GLY A 119 0.35 5.86 -0.30
CA GLY A 119 -0.01 5.12 0.90
C GLY A 119 0.99 3.99 1.14
N PHE A 120 1.28 3.71 2.40
CA PHE A 120 2.06 2.52 2.76
C PHE A 120 1.46 1.80 3.97
N ALA A 121 1.47 0.47 3.93
CA ALA A 121 0.94 -0.34 5.01
C ALA A 121 1.87 -0.29 6.23
N ALA A 122 1.33 0.12 7.38
CA ALA A 122 2.04 0.16 8.65
C ALA A 122 1.26 -0.61 9.73
N GLN A 123 1.89 -1.63 10.30
CA GLN A 123 1.32 -2.39 11.40
C GLN A 123 1.54 -1.65 12.72
N THR A 124 0.49 -1.53 13.51
CA THR A 124 0.52 -0.96 14.86
C THR A 124 -0.18 -1.91 15.85
N ASP A 125 -0.02 -1.67 17.14
CA ASP A 125 -0.72 -2.43 18.19
C ASP A 125 -2.24 -2.27 18.11
N ARG A 126 -2.73 -1.21 17.45
CA ARG A 126 -4.16 -0.92 17.23
C ARG A 126 -4.70 -1.50 15.92
N GLY A 127 -3.85 -2.17 15.13
CA GLY A 127 -4.17 -2.73 13.82
C GLY A 127 -3.38 -2.10 12.67
N LEU A 128 -3.73 -2.51 11.46
CA LEU A 128 -3.12 -1.99 10.23
C LEU A 128 -3.66 -0.59 9.92
N VAL A 129 -2.77 0.34 9.66
CA VAL A 129 -3.08 1.69 9.14
C VAL A 129 -2.31 1.94 7.84
N VAL A 130 -2.79 2.86 7.03
CA VAL A 130 -2.16 3.24 5.75
C VAL A 130 -1.87 4.74 5.77
N PRO A 131 -0.74 5.17 6.37
CA PRO A 131 -0.30 6.55 6.29
C PRO A 131 0.05 6.96 4.86
N VAL A 132 0.02 8.25 4.55
CA VAL A 132 0.15 8.79 3.21
C VAL A 132 1.32 9.77 3.12
N VAL A 133 2.31 9.44 2.30
CA VAL A 133 3.37 10.35 1.89
C VAL A 133 2.84 11.25 0.76
N ARG A 134 2.66 12.52 1.06
CA ARG A 134 2.17 13.50 0.07
C ARG A 134 3.23 13.84 -0.95
N ASP A 135 2.78 13.98 -2.22
CA ASP A 135 3.62 14.36 -3.36
C ASP A 135 4.92 13.53 -3.43
N ALA A 136 4.78 12.20 -3.24
CA ALA A 136 5.90 11.27 -3.15
C ALA A 136 6.81 11.29 -4.38
N HIS A 137 6.27 11.65 -5.56
CA HIS A 137 6.99 11.74 -6.84
C HIS A 137 8.01 12.89 -6.85
N THR A 138 7.86 13.91 -6.00
CA THR A 138 8.79 15.04 -5.92
C THR A 138 9.94 14.81 -4.94
N ARG A 139 9.95 13.67 -4.23
CA ARG A 139 10.89 13.38 -3.15
C ARG A 139 12.00 12.43 -3.59
N GLY A 140 13.23 12.73 -3.17
CA GLY A 140 14.35 11.79 -3.25
C GLY A 140 14.29 10.69 -2.20
N ALA A 141 15.18 9.70 -2.27
CA ALA A 141 15.20 8.55 -1.36
C ALA A 141 15.42 8.95 0.12
N GLU A 142 16.23 9.96 0.39
CA GLU A 142 16.46 10.47 1.75
C GLU A 142 15.18 11.09 2.32
N SER A 143 14.57 12.04 1.60
CA SER A 143 13.33 12.69 2.01
C SER A 143 12.17 11.69 2.17
N LEU A 144 12.10 10.67 1.30
CA LEU A 144 11.15 9.56 1.46
C LEU A 144 11.43 8.77 2.74
N SER A 145 12.71 8.49 3.06
CA SER A 145 13.08 7.74 4.25
C SER A 145 12.72 8.47 5.54
N GLU A 146 13.00 9.77 5.61
CA GLU A 146 12.65 10.63 6.74
C GLU A 146 11.13 10.68 6.95
N GLU A 147 10.38 10.94 5.89
CA GLU A 147 8.92 11.05 5.98
C GLU A 147 8.25 9.72 6.33
N LEU A 148 8.70 8.60 5.73
CA LEU A 148 8.23 7.27 6.08
C LEU A 148 8.52 6.92 7.55
N ALA A 149 9.71 7.30 8.06
CA ALA A 149 10.07 7.08 9.46
C ALA A 149 9.20 7.93 10.39
N ARG A 150 8.99 9.22 10.07
CA ARG A 150 8.12 10.14 10.81
C ARG A 150 6.69 9.61 10.90
N LEU A 151 6.10 9.26 9.75
CA LEU A 151 4.74 8.73 9.69
C LEU A 151 4.60 7.39 10.43
N THR A 152 5.60 6.51 10.34
CA THR A 152 5.62 5.24 11.08
C THR A 152 5.67 5.47 12.58
N GLY A 153 6.48 6.44 13.05
CA GLY A 153 6.54 6.84 14.46
C GLY A 153 5.18 7.38 14.94
N SER A 154 4.56 8.28 14.18
CA SER A 154 3.22 8.81 14.48
C SER A 154 2.14 7.73 14.47
N ALA A 155 2.23 6.76 13.56
CA ALA A 155 1.31 5.62 13.50
C ALA A 155 1.37 4.78 14.78
N ARG A 156 2.59 4.43 15.22
CA ARG A 156 2.80 3.67 16.46
C ARG A 156 2.35 4.43 17.69
N ALA A 157 2.63 5.73 17.75
CA ALA A 157 2.17 6.60 18.82
C ALA A 157 0.66 6.86 18.81
N GLY A 158 -0.02 6.59 17.69
CA GLY A 158 -1.45 6.87 17.51
C GLY A 158 -1.76 8.35 17.36
N THR A 159 -0.82 9.14 16.84
CA THR A 159 -0.89 10.60 16.68
C THR A 159 -1.06 11.05 15.23
N LEU A 160 -1.29 10.09 14.29
CA LEU A 160 -1.57 10.44 12.90
C LEU A 160 -2.82 11.32 12.80
N THR A 161 -2.72 12.36 12.01
CA THR A 161 -3.85 13.24 11.68
C THR A 161 -4.76 12.59 10.62
N PRO A 162 -6.04 12.96 10.52
CA PRO A 162 -6.91 12.51 9.44
C PRO A 162 -6.35 12.79 8.04
N GLY A 163 -5.64 13.92 7.85
CA GLY A 163 -4.98 14.25 6.60
C GLY A 163 -3.84 13.30 6.22
N GLU A 164 -3.20 12.66 7.20
CA GLU A 164 -2.13 11.68 6.98
C GLU A 164 -2.67 10.25 6.74
N LEU A 165 -3.96 10.02 6.94
CA LEU A 165 -4.63 8.73 6.76
C LEU A 165 -5.53 8.66 5.53
N THR A 166 -5.67 9.75 4.78
CA THR A 166 -6.62 9.85 3.67
C THR A 166 -5.97 10.41 2.42
N GLY A 167 -6.59 10.11 1.26
CA GLY A 167 -6.21 10.71 -0.03
C GLY A 167 -4.94 10.15 -0.64
N SER A 168 -4.55 8.92 -0.30
CA SER A 168 -3.59 8.15 -1.08
C SER A 168 -4.14 7.85 -2.47
N THR A 169 -3.24 7.80 -3.45
CA THR A 169 -3.60 7.55 -4.85
C THR A 169 -3.08 6.19 -5.35
N PHE A 170 -2.12 5.63 -4.63
CA PHE A 170 -1.54 4.32 -4.84
C PHE A 170 -0.97 3.81 -3.50
N THR A 171 -1.03 2.52 -3.25
CA THR A 171 -0.50 1.93 -2.00
C THR A 171 0.68 1.00 -2.27
N LEU A 172 1.75 1.16 -1.48
CA LEU A 172 2.87 0.22 -1.37
C LEU A 172 2.70 -0.63 -0.11
N ASN A 173 2.58 -1.93 -0.28
CA ASN A 173 2.39 -2.89 0.81
C ASN A 173 3.59 -3.83 0.93
N ASN A 174 4.42 -3.63 1.95
CA ASN A 174 5.51 -4.55 2.28
C ASN A 174 5.05 -5.54 3.36
N TYR A 175 4.58 -6.70 2.94
CA TYR A 175 4.20 -7.81 3.83
C TYR A 175 5.35 -8.79 4.10
N GLY A 176 6.50 -8.58 3.50
CA GLY A 176 7.70 -9.38 3.77
C GLY A 176 8.17 -9.31 5.21
N VAL A 177 7.85 -8.23 5.93
CA VAL A 177 8.11 -8.09 7.38
C VAL A 177 7.37 -9.13 8.23
N PHE A 178 6.31 -9.75 7.70
CA PHE A 178 5.58 -10.84 8.34
C PHE A 178 6.08 -12.24 7.93
N GLY A 179 7.16 -12.32 7.15
CA GLY A 179 7.70 -13.58 6.65
C GLY A 179 6.92 -14.20 5.49
N VAL A 180 6.07 -13.41 4.81
CA VAL A 180 5.21 -13.86 3.72
C VAL A 180 5.89 -13.58 2.37
N ASP A 181 5.85 -14.58 1.46
CA ASP A 181 6.48 -14.48 0.14
C ASP A 181 5.62 -13.71 -0.87
N GLY A 182 4.31 -13.90 -0.84
CA GLY A 182 3.38 -13.30 -1.79
C GLY A 182 1.99 -13.10 -1.19
N SER A 183 1.21 -12.21 -1.79
CA SER A 183 -0.17 -11.90 -1.40
C SER A 183 -0.97 -11.38 -2.59
N THR A 184 -2.28 -11.58 -2.53
CA THR A 184 -3.28 -10.92 -3.38
C THR A 184 -4.09 -9.96 -2.51
N PRO A 185 -3.57 -8.77 -2.21
CA PRO A 185 -4.21 -7.84 -1.28
C PRO A 185 -5.48 -7.22 -1.89
N ILE A 186 -6.41 -6.82 -1.02
CA ILE A 186 -7.57 -6.01 -1.41
C ILE A 186 -7.10 -4.57 -1.64
N ILE A 187 -7.49 -3.96 -2.75
CA ILE A 187 -7.13 -2.59 -3.09
C ILE A 187 -7.69 -1.61 -2.06
N ASN A 188 -6.89 -0.60 -1.72
CA ASN A 188 -7.27 0.45 -0.78
C ASN A 188 -8.23 1.45 -1.45
N HIS A 189 -9.51 1.09 -1.55
CA HIS A 189 -10.54 1.90 -2.21
C HIS A 189 -10.46 3.40 -1.81
N PRO A 190 -10.53 4.36 -2.76
CA PRO A 190 -10.87 4.26 -4.18
C PRO A 190 -9.66 4.18 -5.13
N GLU A 191 -8.49 3.78 -4.65
CA GLU A 191 -7.30 3.61 -5.50
C GLU A 191 -7.53 2.57 -6.60
N ALA A 192 -6.77 2.68 -7.70
CA ALA A 192 -6.87 1.72 -8.79
C ALA A 192 -5.88 0.55 -8.67
N ALA A 193 -4.82 0.68 -7.85
CA ALA A 193 -3.82 -0.37 -7.76
C ALA A 193 -3.00 -0.33 -6.46
N MET A 194 -2.33 -1.46 -6.18
CA MET A 194 -1.44 -1.65 -5.04
C MET A 194 -0.26 -2.54 -5.43
N LEU A 195 0.95 -2.08 -5.11
CA LEU A 195 2.18 -2.87 -5.23
C LEU A 195 2.44 -3.62 -3.92
N GLY A 196 2.57 -4.94 -4.01
CA GLY A 196 2.95 -5.81 -2.91
C GLY A 196 4.42 -6.23 -3.00
N VAL A 197 5.10 -6.26 -1.86
CA VAL A 197 6.49 -6.73 -1.76
C VAL A 197 6.58 -7.82 -0.70
N GLY A 198 7.03 -8.99 -1.11
CA GLY A 198 7.25 -10.13 -0.24
C GLY A 198 8.56 -10.04 0.53
N ARG A 199 8.82 -11.05 1.36
CA ARG A 199 10.10 -11.15 2.07
C ARG A 199 11.26 -11.32 1.09
N ILE A 200 12.41 -10.72 1.43
CA ILE A 200 13.66 -10.91 0.69
C ILE A 200 14.48 -11.98 1.42
N VAL A 201 14.68 -13.11 0.76
CA VAL A 201 15.38 -14.26 1.36
C VAL A 201 16.38 -14.87 0.38
N PRO A 202 17.45 -15.50 0.87
CA PRO A 202 18.36 -16.27 0.03
C PRO A 202 17.62 -17.42 -0.64
N LYS A 203 17.72 -17.52 -1.98
CA LYS A 203 17.18 -18.63 -2.78
C LYS A 203 18.21 -19.07 -3.82
N PRO A 204 18.22 -20.36 -4.27
CA PRO A 204 18.96 -20.75 -5.45
C PRO A 204 18.37 -20.04 -6.67
N TRP A 205 19.23 -19.43 -7.46
CA TRP A 205 18.85 -18.60 -8.60
C TRP A 205 19.85 -18.76 -9.73
N VAL A 206 19.40 -18.67 -10.97
CA VAL A 206 20.31 -18.60 -12.12
C VAL A 206 20.76 -17.17 -12.31
N HIS A 207 22.05 -16.90 -12.16
CA HIS A 207 22.66 -15.59 -12.35
C HIS A 207 23.86 -15.72 -13.29
N GLU A 208 23.88 -14.95 -14.38
CA GLU A 208 24.93 -15.01 -15.41
C GLU A 208 25.20 -16.42 -15.99
N GLY A 209 24.13 -17.23 -16.05
CA GLY A 209 24.19 -18.60 -16.57
C GLY A 209 24.62 -19.67 -15.54
N GLU A 210 24.97 -19.28 -14.33
CA GLU A 210 25.39 -20.16 -13.25
C GLU A 210 24.38 -20.19 -12.08
N LEU A 211 24.38 -21.30 -11.34
CA LEU A 211 23.57 -21.42 -10.14
C LEU A 211 24.23 -20.68 -8.99
N ALA A 212 23.55 -19.70 -8.45
CA ALA A 212 24.04 -18.87 -7.34
C ALA A 212 23.00 -18.72 -6.23
N VAL A 213 23.45 -18.33 -5.03
CA VAL A 213 22.55 -17.92 -3.95
C VAL A 213 22.31 -16.42 -4.07
N ARG A 214 21.07 -16.03 -4.37
CA ARG A 214 20.68 -14.63 -4.52
C ARG A 214 19.57 -14.27 -3.54
N HIS A 215 19.44 -12.99 -3.20
CA HIS A 215 18.34 -12.50 -2.36
C HIS A 215 17.12 -12.22 -3.22
N VAL A 216 16.15 -13.13 -3.21
CA VAL A 216 14.98 -13.06 -4.09
C VAL A 216 13.75 -12.62 -3.30
N THR A 217 12.95 -11.78 -3.92
CA THR A 217 11.62 -11.36 -3.44
C THR A 217 10.58 -11.61 -4.50
N GLN A 218 9.32 -11.81 -4.08
CA GLN A 218 8.18 -11.77 -4.99
C GLN A 218 7.54 -10.40 -4.93
N LEU A 219 7.34 -9.80 -6.09
CA LEU A 219 6.58 -8.56 -6.30
C LEU A 219 5.21 -8.92 -6.86
N SER A 220 4.16 -8.27 -6.37
CA SER A 220 2.80 -8.44 -6.87
C SER A 220 2.16 -7.09 -7.16
N LEU A 221 1.37 -7.01 -8.23
CA LEU A 221 0.54 -5.87 -8.54
C LEU A 221 -0.91 -6.33 -8.56
N THR A 222 -1.73 -5.79 -7.67
CA THR A 222 -3.19 -5.91 -7.71
C THR A 222 -3.75 -4.62 -8.27
N PHE A 223 -4.58 -4.71 -9.29
CA PHE A 223 -5.08 -3.54 -10.03
C PHE A 223 -6.54 -3.70 -10.47
N ASP A 224 -7.23 -2.58 -10.58
CA ASP A 224 -8.57 -2.51 -11.16
C ASP A 224 -8.50 -2.75 -12.67
N HIS A 225 -9.06 -3.86 -13.14
CA HIS A 225 -8.99 -4.23 -14.55
C HIS A 225 -9.80 -3.31 -15.49
N ARG A 226 -10.52 -2.34 -14.93
CA ARG A 226 -11.18 -1.28 -15.72
C ARG A 226 -10.23 -0.17 -16.14
N VAL A 227 -9.14 0.08 -15.37
CA VAL A 227 -8.19 1.16 -15.67
C VAL A 227 -7.10 0.76 -16.65
N CYS A 228 -6.76 -0.53 -16.69
CA CYS A 228 -5.76 -1.06 -17.62
C CYS A 228 -5.91 -2.57 -17.82
N ASP A 229 -5.19 -3.09 -18.81
CA ASP A 229 -5.06 -4.51 -19.12
C ASP A 229 -3.70 -5.07 -18.69
N GLY A 230 -3.46 -6.34 -19.04
CA GLY A 230 -2.23 -7.06 -18.73
C GLY A 230 -0.96 -6.44 -19.33
N GLY A 231 -1.07 -5.70 -20.42
CA GLY A 231 0.07 -5.02 -21.04
C GLY A 231 0.64 -3.91 -20.16
N VAL A 232 -0.23 -3.03 -19.65
CA VAL A 232 0.16 -1.95 -18.72
C VAL A 232 0.56 -2.52 -17.36
N ALA A 233 -0.23 -3.43 -16.80
CA ALA A 233 0.04 -4.03 -15.49
C ALA A 233 1.36 -4.84 -15.49
N GLY A 234 1.59 -5.66 -16.51
CA GLY A 234 2.84 -6.42 -16.70
C GLY A 234 4.04 -5.50 -16.96
N GLY A 235 3.87 -4.47 -17.77
CA GLY A 235 4.91 -3.48 -18.03
C GLY A 235 5.34 -2.73 -16.78
N PHE A 236 4.39 -2.29 -15.95
CA PHE A 236 4.66 -1.69 -14.63
C PHE A 236 5.44 -2.64 -13.73
N LEU A 237 4.92 -3.86 -13.55
CA LEU A 237 5.52 -4.83 -12.64
C LEU A 237 6.92 -5.24 -13.11
N ARG A 238 7.13 -5.43 -14.43
CA ARG A 238 8.45 -5.73 -14.99
C ARG A 238 9.42 -4.55 -14.77
N TYR A 239 8.99 -3.32 -14.99
CA TYR A 239 9.84 -2.15 -14.72
C TYR A 239 10.23 -2.03 -13.23
N VAL A 240 9.31 -2.30 -12.31
CA VAL A 240 9.62 -2.36 -10.87
C VAL A 240 10.66 -3.44 -10.59
N ALA A 241 10.49 -4.64 -11.17
CA ALA A 241 11.44 -5.73 -11.02
C ALA A 241 12.81 -5.41 -11.62
N ASP A 242 12.86 -4.78 -12.81
CA ASP A 242 14.12 -4.31 -13.43
C ASP A 242 14.87 -3.33 -12.51
N CYS A 243 14.14 -2.41 -11.85
CA CYS A 243 14.74 -1.48 -10.88
C CYS A 243 15.20 -2.18 -9.60
N VAL A 244 14.54 -3.27 -9.18
CA VAL A 244 14.98 -4.09 -8.05
C VAL A 244 16.22 -4.90 -8.41
N GLU A 245 16.24 -5.51 -9.59
CA GLU A 245 17.37 -6.31 -10.09
C GLU A 245 18.58 -5.44 -10.43
N GLN A 246 18.34 -4.23 -10.99
CA GLN A 246 19.39 -3.29 -11.41
C GLN A 246 18.99 -1.84 -11.03
N PRO A 247 19.30 -1.37 -9.82
CA PRO A 247 18.89 -0.03 -9.35
C PRO A 247 19.37 1.13 -10.23
N ALA A 248 20.44 0.92 -11.01
CA ALA A 248 20.92 1.91 -11.97
C ALA A 248 19.90 2.26 -13.07
N VAL A 249 18.89 1.42 -13.31
CA VAL A 249 17.79 1.69 -14.25
C VAL A 249 17.04 2.97 -13.87
N LEU A 250 16.95 3.29 -12.56
CA LEU A 250 16.35 4.55 -12.10
C LEU A 250 17.04 5.81 -12.62
N LEU A 251 18.34 5.75 -12.92
CA LEU A 251 19.12 6.88 -13.44
C LEU A 251 18.75 7.24 -14.89
N ARG A 252 18.07 6.35 -15.62
CA ARG A 252 17.62 6.62 -16.99
C ARG A 252 16.42 7.58 -17.07
N GLY A 253 15.79 7.86 -15.94
CA GLY A 253 14.60 8.71 -15.86
C GLY A 253 14.80 9.99 -15.05
N ILE A 254 16.07 10.37 -14.80
CA ILE A 254 16.44 11.63 -14.13
C ILE A 254 16.72 12.68 -15.20
#